data_eeec66c298e2a23737146967dcc57c4d
#
_entry.id   eeec66c298e2a23737146967dcc57c4d
#
_cell.length_a   1.000
_cell.length_b   1.000
_cell.length_c   1.000
_cell.angle_alpha   90.00
_cell.angle_beta   90.00
_cell.angle_gamma   90.00
#
_symmetry.space_group_name_H-M   'P 1'
#
loop_
_entity.id
_entity.type
_entity.pdbx_description
1 polymer ?
#
loop_
_entity_poly.entity_id
_entity_poly.type
_entity_poly.pdbx_seq_one_letter_code
_entity_poly.pdbx_strand_id
1 'polypeptide(L)'
;MKKYAVLFLLLSSCAAINKVSDVDINENFPHDEIQKIAVIMFETPVDEKKSSMFSSKTSIAPDAGAILASMTARELAKWGKYVVVNRQAVEEELKLKNLKEDDFLHTQNYLNLGKQLGVDAVIVGRVEGFGVSYKPKSTGMFLSPLVTKVSFTVRCVDVTTNETIWAVKIKGSSTTDNERVLSSKLISETFATLKTKLN
;
A
#
# COMPACT_ATOMS: atom_id res chain seq x y z
N MET A 1 -28.62 32.82 -44.70
CA MET A 1 -28.79 32.14 -43.42
C MET A 1 -27.47 31.39 -43.09
N LYS A 2 -26.64 31.97 -42.20
CA LYS A 2 -25.34 31.41 -41.83
C LYS A 2 -25.54 30.44 -40.64
N LYS A 3 -25.24 29.13 -40.84
CA LYS A 3 -25.26 28.11 -39.80
C LYS A 3 -23.96 28.20 -39.02
N TYR A 4 -24.03 28.62 -37.75
CA TYR A 4 -22.91 28.57 -36.83
C TYR A 4 -22.85 27.16 -36.24
N ALA A 5 -21.85 26.37 -36.64
CA ALA A 5 -21.50 25.11 -35.98
C ALA A 5 -20.71 25.43 -34.71
N VAL A 6 -21.34 25.27 -33.56
CA VAL A 6 -20.68 25.38 -32.27
C VAL A 6 -19.92 24.06 -32.02
N LEU A 7 -18.61 24.10 -32.20
CA LEU A 7 -17.70 23.01 -31.90
C LEU A 7 -17.49 22.97 -30.37
N PHE A 8 -18.19 22.07 -29.70
CA PHE A 8 -17.97 21.79 -28.26
C PHE A 8 -16.65 21.00 -28.11
N LEU A 9 -15.57 21.70 -27.81
CA LEU A 9 -14.31 21.10 -27.35
C LEU A 9 -14.52 20.58 -25.93
N LEU A 10 -14.78 19.28 -25.81
CA LEU A 10 -14.72 18.56 -24.54
C LEU A 10 -13.24 18.49 -24.09
N LEU A 11 -12.85 19.45 -23.27
CA LEU A 11 -11.60 19.39 -22.52
C LEU A 11 -11.73 18.27 -21.47
N SER A 12 -11.39 17.04 -21.86
CA SER A 12 -11.16 15.96 -20.90
C SER A 12 -9.90 16.30 -20.11
N SER A 13 -10.09 16.94 -18.96
CA SER A 13 -9.03 17.11 -17.96
C SER A 13 -8.64 15.73 -17.43
N CYS A 14 -7.66 15.10 -18.07
CA CYS A 14 -6.99 13.94 -17.49
C CYS A 14 -6.29 14.39 -16.23
N ALA A 15 -6.83 14.06 -15.06
CA ALA A 15 -6.12 14.18 -13.79
C ALA A 15 -4.87 13.31 -13.88
N ALA A 16 -3.71 13.95 -14.00
CA ALA A 16 -2.44 13.24 -14.10
C ALA A 16 -2.08 12.64 -12.75
N ILE A 17 -2.16 11.32 -12.62
CA ILE A 17 -1.61 10.57 -11.51
C ILE A 17 -0.15 10.25 -11.88
N ASN A 18 0.79 10.82 -11.14
CA ASN A 18 2.19 10.39 -11.23
C ASN A 18 2.35 9.13 -10.39
N LYS A 19 2.70 8.01 -11.02
CA LYS A 19 2.86 6.72 -10.36
C LYS A 19 4.19 6.08 -10.69
N VAL A 20 4.73 5.37 -9.71
CA VAL A 20 5.84 4.44 -9.86
C VAL A 20 5.45 3.17 -9.12
N SER A 21 5.42 2.06 -9.82
CA SER A 21 5.27 0.73 -9.21
C SER A 21 6.43 -0.14 -9.68
N ASP A 22 7.02 -0.84 -8.73
CA ASP A 22 8.07 -1.82 -8.99
C ASP A 22 7.61 -3.16 -8.43
N VAL A 23 7.77 -4.23 -9.21
CA VAL A 23 7.31 -5.58 -8.88
C VAL A 23 8.50 -6.51 -9.06
N ASP A 24 8.98 -7.03 -7.95
CA ASP A 24 10.05 -8.00 -7.85
C ASP A 24 9.51 -9.37 -7.45
N ILE A 25 9.97 -10.43 -8.11
CA ILE A 25 9.51 -11.80 -7.90
C ILE A 25 10.72 -12.70 -7.77
N ASN A 26 10.75 -13.54 -6.75
CA ASN A 26 11.72 -14.63 -6.63
C ASN A 26 11.33 -15.75 -7.59
N GLU A 27 11.93 -15.74 -8.79
CA GLU A 27 11.65 -16.73 -9.84
C GLU A 27 12.02 -18.16 -9.45
N ASN A 28 12.91 -18.35 -8.47
CA ASN A 28 13.34 -19.66 -7.99
C ASN A 28 12.41 -20.23 -6.92
N PHE A 29 11.43 -19.44 -6.44
CA PHE A 29 10.50 -19.88 -5.41
C PHE A 29 9.34 -20.70 -6.02
N PRO A 30 8.94 -21.83 -5.42
CA PRO A 30 7.81 -22.62 -5.89
C PRO A 30 6.47 -21.95 -5.54
N HIS A 31 6.05 -20.98 -6.35
CA HIS A 31 4.90 -20.13 -6.10
C HIS A 31 3.57 -20.87 -5.89
N ASP A 32 3.45 -22.10 -6.40
CA ASP A 32 2.23 -22.91 -6.28
C ASP A 32 2.09 -23.60 -4.91
N GLU A 33 3.17 -23.63 -4.13
CA GLU A 33 3.14 -24.17 -2.76
C GLU A 33 2.45 -23.23 -1.79
N ILE A 34 2.36 -21.94 -2.11
CA ILE A 34 1.70 -20.94 -1.27
C ILE A 34 0.20 -20.89 -1.61
N GLN A 35 -0.61 -21.37 -0.68
CA GLN A 35 -2.06 -21.42 -0.82
C GLN A 35 -2.78 -20.46 0.14
N LYS A 36 -2.33 -20.40 1.40
CA LYS A 36 -2.99 -19.62 2.45
C LYS A 36 -2.06 -18.52 2.96
N ILE A 37 -2.56 -17.29 2.96
CA ILE A 37 -1.79 -16.12 3.38
C ILE A 37 -2.54 -15.29 4.41
N ALA A 38 -1.80 -14.59 5.27
CA ALA A 38 -2.34 -13.58 6.17
C ALA A 38 -1.74 -12.22 5.85
N VAL A 39 -2.57 -11.17 5.84
CA VAL A 39 -2.09 -9.79 5.73
C VAL A 39 -2.10 -9.17 7.10
N ILE A 40 -0.93 -8.83 7.62
CA ILE A 40 -0.79 -8.14 8.90
C ILE A 40 -0.82 -6.63 8.71
N MET A 41 -0.96 -5.87 9.79
CA MET A 41 -0.90 -4.40 9.74
C MET A 41 0.45 -3.95 9.18
N PHE A 42 0.45 -2.89 8.35
CA PHE A 42 1.71 -2.36 7.82
C PHE A 42 2.39 -1.45 8.84
N GLU A 43 3.69 -1.57 8.94
CA GLU A 43 4.52 -0.72 9.79
C GLU A 43 4.40 0.74 9.34
N THR A 44 4.12 1.63 10.29
CA THR A 44 4.18 3.08 10.10
C THR A 44 5.40 3.61 10.86
N PRO A 45 6.19 4.53 10.27
CA PRO A 45 7.30 5.13 11.01
C PRO A 45 6.76 5.84 12.24
N VAL A 46 7.32 5.53 13.39
CA VAL A 46 7.08 6.29 14.61
C VAL A 46 7.66 7.69 14.37
N ASP A 47 6.86 8.73 14.60
CA ASP A 47 7.26 10.12 14.39
C ASP A 47 8.56 10.43 15.16
N GLU A 48 9.69 10.29 14.51
CA GLU A 48 10.92 10.91 14.97
C GLU A 48 10.76 12.42 14.81
N LYS A 49 10.59 13.12 15.92
CA LYS A 49 10.44 14.59 16.05
C LYS A 49 11.61 15.42 15.52
N LYS A 50 12.26 15.01 14.43
CA LYS A 50 13.32 15.76 13.75
C LYS A 50 12.91 16.15 12.34
N SER A 51 11.91 17.00 12.24
CA SER A 51 11.61 17.67 10.99
C SER A 51 12.46 18.92 10.88
N SER A 52 13.42 18.94 9.96
CA SER A 52 14.00 20.20 9.51
C SER A 52 12.89 21.04 8.87
N MET A 53 12.85 22.34 9.18
CA MET A 53 11.81 23.30 8.73
C MET A 53 11.65 23.42 7.21
N PHE A 54 12.51 22.75 6.43
CA PHE A 54 12.54 22.81 4.96
C PHE A 54 12.25 21.49 4.25
N SER A 55 11.95 20.42 5.00
CA SER A 55 11.58 19.13 4.40
C SER A 55 10.07 19.07 4.11
N SER A 56 9.68 18.86 2.85
CA SER A 56 8.30 18.57 2.49
C SER A 56 7.93 17.16 2.98
N LYS A 57 7.60 17.03 4.27
CA LYS A 57 7.11 15.76 4.80
C LYS A 57 5.64 15.57 4.39
N THR A 58 5.34 14.41 3.86
CA THR A 58 3.96 13.93 3.76
C THR A 58 3.57 13.49 5.15
N SER A 59 2.48 14.01 5.71
CA SER A 59 1.93 13.50 6.96
C SER A 59 1.48 12.06 6.75
N ILE A 60 1.70 11.20 7.74
CA ILE A 60 1.21 9.82 7.72
C ILE A 60 0.10 9.75 8.75
N ALA A 61 -1.12 9.39 8.29
CA ALA A 61 -2.24 9.20 9.20
C ALA A 61 -1.96 8.01 10.15
N PRO A 62 -2.32 8.08 11.43
CA PRO A 62 -2.03 7.02 12.40
C PRO A 62 -2.57 5.64 12.01
N ASP A 63 -3.68 5.60 11.27
CA ASP A 63 -4.36 4.39 10.80
C ASP A 63 -3.92 3.94 9.39
N ALA A 64 -2.92 4.60 8.79
CA ALA A 64 -2.46 4.33 7.43
C ALA A 64 -2.05 2.87 7.23
N GLY A 65 -1.34 2.29 8.19
CA GLY A 65 -0.91 0.89 8.14
C GLY A 65 -2.07 -0.10 8.07
N ALA A 66 -3.09 0.10 8.91
CA ALA A 66 -4.29 -0.73 8.92
C ALA A 66 -5.13 -0.58 7.65
N ILE A 67 -5.26 0.66 7.16
CA ILE A 67 -6.00 0.97 5.92
C ILE A 67 -5.35 0.28 4.72
N LEU A 68 -4.04 0.46 4.54
CA LEU A 68 -3.30 -0.11 3.40
C LEU A 68 -3.26 -1.64 3.46
N ALA A 69 -3.08 -2.23 4.65
CA ALA A 69 -3.16 -3.68 4.84
C ALA A 69 -4.55 -4.23 4.45
N SER A 70 -5.63 -3.57 4.89
CA SER A 70 -6.99 -3.98 4.55
C SER A 70 -7.30 -3.87 3.06
N MET A 71 -6.80 -2.81 2.39
CA MET A 71 -6.95 -2.66 0.94
C MET A 71 -6.17 -3.74 0.18
N THR A 72 -4.94 -4.03 0.61
CA THR A 72 -4.09 -5.09 0.05
C THR A 72 -4.74 -6.47 0.21
N ALA A 73 -5.24 -6.79 1.41
CA ALA A 73 -5.93 -8.05 1.68
C ALA A 73 -7.14 -8.25 0.74
N ARG A 74 -7.93 -7.19 0.54
CA ARG A 74 -9.08 -7.22 -0.36
C ARG A 74 -8.67 -7.46 -1.82
N GLU A 75 -7.59 -6.83 -2.28
CA GLU A 75 -7.14 -7.01 -3.65
C GLU A 75 -6.57 -8.42 -3.89
N LEU A 76 -5.81 -8.95 -2.93
CA LEU A 76 -5.32 -10.33 -2.96
C LEU A 76 -6.48 -11.35 -2.94
N ALA A 77 -7.51 -11.11 -2.12
CA ALA A 77 -8.70 -11.96 -2.11
C ALA A 77 -9.45 -11.95 -3.45
N LYS A 78 -9.56 -10.79 -4.12
CA LYS A 78 -10.15 -10.68 -5.46
C LYS A 78 -9.35 -11.43 -6.52
N TRP A 79 -8.04 -11.54 -6.35
CA TRP A 79 -7.20 -12.28 -7.27
C TRP A 79 -7.56 -13.78 -7.30
N GLY A 80 -7.90 -14.35 -6.14
CA GLY A 80 -8.33 -15.76 -6.03
C GLY A 80 -7.19 -16.78 -6.12
N LYS A 81 -5.92 -16.36 -6.23
CA LYS A 81 -4.76 -17.27 -6.18
C LYS A 81 -4.55 -17.83 -4.77
N TYR A 82 -4.85 -17.01 -3.76
CA TYR A 82 -4.60 -17.33 -2.35
C TYR A 82 -5.89 -17.37 -1.54
N VAL A 83 -5.95 -18.23 -0.55
CA VAL A 83 -6.91 -18.15 0.56
C VAL A 83 -6.39 -17.10 1.53
N VAL A 84 -7.01 -15.93 1.53
CA VAL A 84 -6.58 -14.78 2.35
C VAL A 84 -7.28 -14.84 3.70
N VAL A 85 -6.52 -14.99 4.79
CA VAL A 85 -7.05 -14.80 6.15
C VAL A 85 -7.43 -13.34 6.32
N ASN A 86 -8.70 -13.09 6.63
CA ASN A 86 -9.19 -11.71 6.75
C ASN A 86 -8.62 -11.04 8.01
N ARG A 87 -8.59 -9.69 7.97
CA ARG A 87 -8.04 -8.88 9.07
C ARG A 87 -8.74 -9.13 10.41
N GLN A 88 -10.05 -9.36 10.38
CA GLN A 88 -10.81 -9.64 11.60
C GLN A 88 -10.34 -10.93 12.27
N ALA A 89 -10.10 -12.01 11.50
CA ALA A 89 -9.60 -13.27 12.05
C ALA A 89 -8.19 -13.11 12.65
N VAL A 90 -7.32 -12.28 12.05
CA VAL A 90 -6.01 -11.94 12.62
C VAL A 90 -6.18 -11.23 13.98
N GLU A 91 -7.05 -10.24 14.04
CA GLU A 91 -7.31 -9.47 15.26
C GLU A 91 -7.94 -10.34 16.37
N GLU A 92 -8.85 -11.25 16.02
CA GLU A 92 -9.46 -12.20 16.96
C GLU A 92 -8.41 -13.15 17.54
N GLU A 93 -7.52 -13.70 16.71
CA GLU A 93 -6.43 -14.57 17.15
C GLU A 93 -5.47 -13.86 18.09
N LEU A 94 -5.10 -12.62 17.78
CA LEU A 94 -4.27 -11.78 18.63
C LEU A 94 -4.93 -11.49 19.97
N LYS A 95 -6.23 -11.17 19.97
CA LYS A 95 -7.00 -10.94 21.20
C LYS A 95 -7.08 -12.17 22.08
N LEU A 96 -7.34 -13.35 21.50
CA LEU A 96 -7.39 -14.61 22.23
C LEU A 96 -6.08 -14.91 22.94
N LYS A 97 -4.97 -14.52 22.37
CA LYS A 97 -3.62 -14.72 22.90
C LYS A 97 -3.10 -13.55 23.74
N ASN A 98 -3.91 -12.50 23.93
CA ASN A 98 -3.53 -11.26 24.60
C ASN A 98 -2.26 -10.62 24.00
N LEU A 99 -2.13 -10.67 22.67
CA LEU A 99 -1.01 -10.13 21.90
C LEU A 99 -1.45 -8.86 21.17
N LYS A 100 -0.49 -7.93 20.99
CA LYS A 100 -0.68 -6.75 20.17
C LYS A 100 0.05 -6.94 18.84
N GLU A 101 -0.60 -6.54 17.74
CA GLU A 101 0.00 -6.66 16.41
C GLU A 101 1.28 -5.83 16.28
N ASP A 102 1.37 -4.67 16.93
CA ASP A 102 2.55 -3.83 16.99
C ASP A 102 3.79 -4.57 17.51
N ASP A 103 3.62 -5.54 18.42
CA ASP A 103 4.72 -6.34 18.97
C ASP A 103 5.40 -7.22 17.92
N PHE A 104 4.72 -7.46 16.78
CA PHE A 104 5.21 -8.27 15.67
C PHE A 104 5.79 -7.43 14.52
N LEU A 105 5.45 -6.14 14.44
CA LEU A 105 5.85 -5.28 13.31
C LEU A 105 7.33 -4.86 13.37
N HIS A 106 7.83 -4.60 14.58
CA HIS A 106 9.19 -4.06 14.79
C HIS A 106 10.27 -5.11 14.90
N THR A 107 9.88 -6.37 15.00
CA THR A 107 10.77 -7.52 15.09
C THR A 107 10.36 -8.51 14.01
N GLN A 108 11.26 -9.36 13.52
CA GLN A 108 10.89 -10.40 12.54
C GLN A 108 9.90 -11.45 13.11
N ASN A 109 9.15 -11.08 14.15
CA ASN A 109 8.18 -11.94 14.82
C ASN A 109 6.90 -12.17 14.00
N TYR A 110 6.69 -11.43 12.89
CA TYR A 110 5.56 -11.67 11.98
C TYR A 110 5.52 -13.12 11.45
N LEU A 111 6.68 -13.79 11.36
CA LEU A 111 6.74 -15.22 11.00
C LEU A 111 6.10 -16.10 12.08
N ASN A 112 6.34 -15.77 13.35
CA ASN A 112 5.73 -16.48 14.46
C ASN A 112 4.20 -16.30 14.45
N LEU A 113 3.73 -15.09 14.14
CA LEU A 113 2.31 -14.84 13.96
C LEU A 113 1.75 -15.68 12.79
N GLY A 114 2.45 -15.74 11.67
CA GLY A 114 2.07 -16.57 10.52
C GLY A 114 1.94 -18.06 10.90
N LYS A 115 2.92 -18.60 11.65
CA LYS A 115 2.86 -19.98 12.18
C LYS A 115 1.64 -20.20 13.06
N GLN A 116 1.33 -19.25 13.93
CA GLN A 116 0.16 -19.32 14.83
C GLN A 116 -1.16 -19.27 14.08
N LEU A 117 -1.23 -18.49 12.98
CA LEU A 117 -2.41 -18.42 12.12
C LEU A 117 -2.54 -19.63 11.17
N GLY A 118 -1.54 -20.50 11.12
CA GLY A 118 -1.50 -21.65 10.22
C GLY A 118 -1.58 -21.23 8.75
N VAL A 119 -0.76 -20.26 8.37
CA VAL A 119 -0.64 -19.77 6.98
C VAL A 119 0.73 -20.13 6.41
N ASP A 120 0.80 -20.24 5.07
CA ASP A 120 2.04 -20.56 4.37
C ASP A 120 2.94 -19.32 4.24
N ALA A 121 2.33 -18.16 4.03
CA ALA A 121 3.06 -16.90 3.94
C ALA A 121 2.34 -15.74 4.63
N VAL A 122 3.10 -14.73 5.01
CA VAL A 122 2.59 -13.47 5.57
C VAL A 122 2.88 -12.32 4.62
N ILE A 123 1.90 -11.43 4.51
CA ILE A 123 2.05 -10.17 3.80
C ILE A 123 2.38 -9.09 4.81
N VAL A 124 3.58 -8.55 4.69
CA VAL A 124 4.09 -7.46 5.52
C VAL A 124 4.27 -6.21 4.67
N GLY A 125 4.13 -5.05 5.27
CA GLY A 125 4.33 -3.80 4.54
C GLY A 125 4.90 -2.70 5.43
N ARG A 126 5.43 -1.66 4.77
CA ARG A 126 5.94 -0.46 5.42
C ARG A 126 5.42 0.76 4.71
N VAL A 127 4.81 1.67 5.46
CA VAL A 127 4.30 2.94 4.97
C VAL A 127 5.42 3.98 4.99
N GLU A 128 5.65 4.64 3.86
CA GLU A 128 6.62 5.74 3.72
C GLU A 128 5.91 7.11 3.58
N GLY A 129 4.64 7.10 3.17
CA GLY A 129 3.82 8.30 3.01
C GLY A 129 2.35 7.94 2.78
N PHE A 130 1.43 8.64 3.47
CA PHE A 130 -0.01 8.48 3.31
C PHE A 130 -0.72 9.73 3.80
N GLY A 131 -0.96 10.68 2.91
CA GLY A 131 -1.58 11.95 3.26
C GLY A 131 -1.25 13.06 2.29
N VAL A 132 -1.48 14.30 2.72
CA VAL A 132 -1.29 15.50 1.92
C VAL A 132 0.09 16.08 2.13
N SER A 133 0.78 16.40 1.04
CA SER A 133 2.08 17.07 1.04
C SER A 133 1.91 18.54 0.72
N TYR A 134 2.56 19.37 1.50
CA TYR A 134 2.63 20.80 1.33
C TYR A 134 4.07 21.22 1.04
N LYS A 135 4.29 21.99 -0.02
CA LYS A 135 5.58 22.64 -0.29
C LYS A 135 5.40 24.15 -0.14
N PRO A 136 5.92 24.77 0.91
CA PRO A 136 5.94 26.22 0.97
C PRO A 136 6.83 26.76 -0.16
N LYS A 137 6.30 27.63 -1.01
CA LYS A 137 7.12 28.39 -1.97
C LYS A 137 7.77 29.54 -1.20
N SER A 138 9.08 29.66 -1.31
CA SER A 138 9.90 30.70 -0.65
C SER A 138 9.70 32.12 -1.20
N THR A 139 8.95 32.31 -2.25
CA THR A 139 8.74 33.60 -2.90
C THR A 139 7.25 33.82 -3.20
N GLY A 140 6.60 34.61 -2.34
CA GLY A 140 5.35 35.30 -2.63
C GLY A 140 4.09 34.44 -2.76
N MET A 141 3.09 34.85 -2.11
CA MET A 141 1.63 34.80 -2.16
C MET A 141 0.85 33.72 -3.00
N PHE A 142 1.50 32.74 -3.60
CA PHE A 142 0.82 31.63 -4.27
C PHE A 142 1.02 30.34 -3.49
N LEU A 143 -0.06 29.84 -2.88
CA LEU A 143 -0.11 28.52 -2.25
C LEU A 143 0.21 27.46 -3.33
N SER A 144 1.19 26.60 -3.04
CA SER A 144 1.38 25.40 -3.86
C SER A 144 0.12 24.56 -3.79
N PRO A 145 -0.33 23.96 -4.90
CA PRO A 145 -1.47 23.05 -4.85
C PRO A 145 -1.19 21.94 -3.84
N LEU A 146 -2.19 21.61 -3.05
CA LEU A 146 -2.13 20.44 -2.17
C LEU A 146 -2.00 19.19 -3.03
N VAL A 147 -1.04 18.36 -2.70
CA VAL A 147 -0.78 17.11 -3.43
C VAL A 147 -0.91 15.95 -2.47
N THR A 148 -1.86 15.09 -2.72
CA THR A 148 -1.98 13.80 -2.03
C THR A 148 -0.83 12.91 -2.47
N LYS A 149 -0.16 12.26 -1.51
CA LYS A 149 0.92 11.32 -1.76
C LYS A 149 0.69 10.03 -1.01
N VAL A 150 0.97 8.93 -1.69
CA VAL A 150 0.95 7.58 -1.14
C VAL A 150 2.27 6.90 -1.53
N SER A 151 2.96 6.31 -0.56
CA SER A 151 4.17 5.55 -0.78
C SER A 151 4.27 4.45 0.27
N PHE A 152 4.40 3.21 -0.16
CA PHE A 152 4.57 2.06 0.71
C PHE A 152 5.17 0.88 -0.04
N THR A 153 5.71 -0.06 0.71
CA THR A 153 6.21 -1.34 0.20
C THR A 153 5.39 -2.47 0.78
N VAL A 154 5.22 -3.55 0.02
CA VAL A 154 4.57 -4.79 0.46
C VAL A 154 5.46 -5.96 0.06
N ARG A 155 5.60 -6.94 0.95
CA ARG A 155 6.32 -8.19 0.69
C ARG A 155 5.46 -9.38 1.10
N CYS A 156 5.52 -10.42 0.31
CA CYS A 156 5.05 -11.75 0.67
C CYS A 156 6.25 -12.55 1.16
N VAL A 157 6.18 -13.07 2.38
CA VAL A 157 7.30 -13.76 3.01
C VAL A 157 6.83 -15.16 3.43
N ASP A 158 7.54 -16.18 2.99
CA ASP A 158 7.31 -17.55 3.42
C ASP A 158 7.56 -17.72 4.91
N VAL A 159 6.62 -18.37 5.61
CA VAL A 159 6.65 -18.51 7.08
C VAL A 159 7.71 -19.52 7.53
N THR A 160 8.07 -20.45 6.68
CA THR A 160 8.98 -21.55 6.99
C THR A 160 10.43 -21.16 6.70
N THR A 161 10.67 -20.63 5.49
CA THR A 161 12.03 -20.34 5.00
C THR A 161 12.46 -18.89 5.30
N ASN A 162 11.52 -18.00 5.61
CA ASN A 162 11.74 -16.54 5.72
C ASN A 162 12.20 -15.90 4.40
N GLU A 163 11.97 -16.54 3.27
CA GLU A 163 12.30 -15.99 1.98
C GLU A 163 11.21 -15.05 1.49
N THR A 164 11.62 -13.98 0.84
CA THR A 164 10.67 -13.11 0.15
C THR A 164 10.27 -13.76 -1.17
N ILE A 165 8.98 -14.06 -1.31
CA ILE A 165 8.39 -14.69 -2.50
C ILE A 165 8.21 -13.66 -3.60
N TRP A 166 7.67 -12.51 -3.23
CA TRP A 166 7.57 -11.32 -4.09
C TRP A 166 7.52 -10.05 -3.24
N ALA A 167 7.92 -8.96 -3.86
CA ALA A 167 7.85 -7.63 -3.27
C ALA A 167 7.29 -6.63 -4.27
N VAL A 168 6.52 -5.64 -3.77
CA VAL A 168 6.04 -4.52 -4.58
C VAL A 168 6.34 -3.21 -3.88
N LYS A 169 6.76 -2.21 -4.65
CA LYS A 169 6.93 -0.84 -4.20
C LYS A 169 5.93 0.03 -4.94
N ILE A 170 5.12 0.74 -4.18
CA ILE A 170 4.01 1.53 -4.69
C ILE A 170 4.21 2.98 -4.29
N LYS A 171 4.25 3.87 -5.27
CA LYS A 171 4.32 5.32 -5.06
C LYS A 171 3.38 6.02 -6.02
N GLY A 172 2.68 7.02 -5.52
CA GLY A 172 1.86 7.86 -6.37
C GLY A 172 1.52 9.20 -5.75
N SER A 173 1.10 10.12 -6.61
CA SER A 173 0.60 11.43 -6.19
C SER A 173 -0.54 11.89 -7.09
N SER A 174 -1.48 12.61 -6.50
CA SER A 174 -2.65 13.16 -7.17
C SER A 174 -3.00 14.54 -6.60
N THR A 175 -3.51 15.42 -7.44
CA THR A 175 -4.07 16.71 -7.01
C THR A 175 -5.59 16.68 -6.84
N THR A 176 -6.22 15.59 -7.22
CA THR A 176 -7.69 15.43 -7.23
C THR A 176 -8.20 14.32 -6.32
N ASP A 177 -7.41 13.25 -6.15
CA ASP A 177 -7.79 12.11 -5.32
C ASP A 177 -7.34 12.32 -3.87
N ASN A 178 -8.13 11.84 -2.92
CA ASN A 178 -7.66 11.67 -1.56
C ASN A 178 -6.78 10.40 -1.45
N GLU A 179 -6.13 10.22 -0.29
CA GLU A 179 -5.19 9.12 -0.05
C GLU A 179 -5.82 7.74 -0.20
N ARG A 180 -7.09 7.56 0.18
CA ARG A 180 -7.78 6.27 0.06
C ARG A 180 -8.10 5.92 -1.39
N VAL A 181 -8.60 6.90 -2.16
CA VAL A 181 -8.91 6.72 -3.59
C VAL A 181 -7.62 6.46 -4.37
N LEU A 182 -6.59 7.28 -4.12
CA LEU A 182 -5.28 7.10 -4.76
C LEU A 182 -4.69 5.73 -4.45
N SER A 183 -4.69 5.30 -3.18
CA SER A 183 -4.18 3.99 -2.78
C SER A 183 -4.93 2.85 -3.45
N SER A 184 -6.25 2.93 -3.54
CA SER A 184 -7.07 1.90 -4.19
C SER A 184 -6.69 1.72 -5.66
N LYS A 185 -6.51 2.82 -6.40
CA LYS A 185 -6.07 2.80 -7.81
C LYS A 185 -4.68 2.19 -7.95
N LEU A 186 -3.72 2.67 -7.14
CA LEU A 186 -2.33 2.22 -7.19
C LEU A 186 -2.20 0.74 -6.83
N ILE A 187 -2.89 0.26 -5.80
CA ILE A 187 -2.90 -1.15 -5.39
C ILE A 187 -3.46 -2.00 -6.53
N SER A 188 -4.64 -1.67 -7.04
CA SER A 188 -5.29 -2.45 -8.10
C SER A 188 -4.41 -2.59 -9.34
N GLU A 189 -3.78 -1.49 -9.80
CA GLU A 189 -2.90 -1.51 -10.96
C GLU A 189 -1.61 -2.30 -10.71
N THR A 190 -0.99 -2.13 -9.53
CA THR A 190 0.25 -2.85 -9.19
C THR A 190 0.01 -4.35 -9.05
N PHE A 191 -1.10 -4.74 -8.43
CA PHE A 191 -1.45 -6.15 -8.27
C PHE A 191 -1.91 -6.79 -9.59
N ALA A 192 -2.47 -6.02 -10.53
CA ALA A 192 -2.70 -6.50 -11.88
C ALA A 192 -1.36 -6.86 -12.58
N THR A 193 -0.32 -6.04 -12.40
CA THR A 193 1.03 -6.32 -12.91
C THR A 193 1.65 -7.54 -12.23
N LEU A 194 1.55 -7.65 -10.89
CA LEU A 194 2.02 -8.81 -10.13
C LEU A 194 1.34 -10.10 -10.62
N LYS A 195 0.02 -10.06 -10.79
CA LYS A 195 -0.77 -11.17 -11.33
C LYS A 195 -0.27 -11.64 -12.70
N THR A 196 0.01 -10.70 -13.60
CA THR A 196 0.53 -11.03 -14.93
C THR A 196 1.90 -11.69 -14.90
N LYS A 197 2.73 -11.33 -13.93
CA LYS A 197 4.08 -11.89 -13.78
C LYS A 197 4.09 -13.26 -13.08
N LEU A 198 3.08 -13.58 -12.26
CA LEU A 198 2.97 -14.82 -11.47
C LEU A 198 2.07 -15.90 -12.14
N ASN A 199 1.46 -15.60 -13.26
CA ASN A 199 0.71 -16.52 -14.10
C ASN A 199 1.53 -16.91 -15.31
#